data_1bbb5ad34f409cabafaec6464df0155f
#
_entry.id   1bbb5ad34f409cabafaec6464df0155f
#
_cell.length_a   1.000
_cell.length_b   1.000
_cell.length_c   1.000
_cell.angle_alpha   90.00
_cell.angle_beta   90.00
_cell.angle_gamma   90.00
#
_symmetry.space_group_name_H-M   'P 1'
#
loop_
_entity.id
_entity.type
_entity.pdbx_description
1 polymer ?
#
loop_
_entity_poly.entity_id
_entity_poly.type
_entity_poly.pdbx_seq_one_letter_code
_entity_poly.pdbx_strand_id
1 'polypeptide(L)'
;MRSSMSWEDLWPLLLDGTLDTLYMVGLAALFTVLIGLPTGVLLFISRANGLAPMPKLNALLGAVINIGRSLPFIVLLIALIPFTRLIVGTTLGSTAAIVPVTIGAFPFFARLTENALDEVDYGRIEAILSMGGNVWHVIFKSLLPEALPTLLAGITLTIVMLIGFSSMAGVIGGGGLGDLAIRYGYQRFNNEVMFGTVLILVAMVQGVQMAGDRLVRSLA
;
A
#
# COMPACT_ATOMS: atom_id res chain seq x y z
N MET A 1 14.91 -38.49 4.34
CA MET A 1 15.39 -37.86 5.59
C MET A 1 15.07 -36.38 5.49
N ARG A 2 14.10 -35.87 6.25
CA ARG A 2 13.85 -34.44 6.40
C ARG A 2 15.01 -33.91 7.25
N SER A 3 15.94 -33.18 6.67
CA SER A 3 16.90 -32.41 7.44
C SER A 3 16.13 -31.29 8.13
N SER A 4 15.83 -31.46 9.42
CA SER A 4 15.40 -30.33 10.26
C SER A 4 16.53 -29.29 10.20
N MET A 5 16.20 -28.10 9.81
CA MET A 5 17.13 -26.97 9.83
C MET A 5 17.46 -26.69 11.30
N SER A 6 18.73 -26.47 11.64
CA SER A 6 19.07 -26.11 13.01
C SER A 6 18.44 -24.75 13.37
N TRP A 7 18.13 -24.54 14.65
CA TRP A 7 17.63 -23.23 15.10
C TRP A 7 18.64 -22.09 14.85
N GLU A 8 19.93 -22.44 14.83
CA GLU A 8 21.02 -21.50 14.53
C GLU A 8 20.99 -21.03 13.08
N ASP A 9 20.52 -21.86 12.14
CA ASP A 9 20.39 -21.52 10.72
C ASP A 9 19.02 -20.88 10.42
N LEU A 10 17.98 -21.30 11.14
CA LEU A 10 16.61 -20.85 10.93
C LEU A 10 16.42 -19.37 11.32
N TRP A 11 16.98 -18.98 12.49
CA TRP A 11 16.77 -17.64 13.03
C TRP A 11 17.34 -16.51 12.16
N PRO A 12 18.59 -16.56 11.69
CA PRO A 12 19.12 -15.54 10.79
C PRO A 12 18.30 -15.45 9.48
N LEU A 13 17.90 -16.58 8.92
CA LEU A 13 17.10 -16.64 7.70
C LEU A 13 15.74 -15.92 7.86
N LEU A 14 15.03 -16.15 8.97
CA LEU A 14 13.75 -15.51 9.27
C LEU A 14 13.93 -14.01 9.55
N LEU A 15 15.02 -13.64 10.20
CA LEU A 15 15.33 -12.24 10.52
C LEU A 15 15.63 -11.45 9.25
N ASP A 16 16.48 -11.97 8.37
CA ASP A 16 16.79 -11.34 7.08
C ASP A 16 15.52 -11.20 6.21
N GLY A 17 14.70 -12.26 6.14
CA GLY A 17 13.43 -12.19 5.43
C GLY A 17 12.44 -11.19 6.03
N THR A 18 12.47 -11.00 7.36
CA THR A 18 11.64 -9.99 8.04
C THR A 18 12.11 -8.58 7.69
N LEU A 19 13.41 -8.33 7.74
CA LEU A 19 14.00 -7.03 7.39
C LEU A 19 13.73 -6.67 5.92
N ASP A 20 13.88 -7.63 5.01
CA ASP A 20 13.55 -7.46 3.59
C ASP A 20 12.07 -7.11 3.39
N THR A 21 11.17 -7.79 4.10
CA THR A 21 9.73 -7.49 4.04
C THR A 21 9.42 -6.10 4.57
N LEU A 22 9.99 -5.72 5.72
CA LEU A 22 9.82 -4.40 6.30
C LEU A 22 10.34 -3.29 5.38
N TYR A 23 11.52 -3.50 4.78
CA TYR A 23 12.11 -2.59 3.80
C TYR A 23 11.19 -2.41 2.58
N MET A 24 10.77 -3.51 1.98
CA MET A 24 9.91 -3.52 0.79
C MET A 24 8.55 -2.86 1.09
N VAL A 25 7.87 -3.28 2.16
CA VAL A 25 6.56 -2.75 2.55
C VAL A 25 6.65 -1.29 2.97
N GLY A 26 7.67 -0.91 3.73
CA GLY A 26 7.87 0.47 4.19
C GLY A 26 8.05 1.45 3.03
N LEU A 27 8.94 1.14 2.09
CA LEU A 27 9.13 2.00 0.90
C LEU A 27 7.93 1.97 -0.04
N ALA A 28 7.32 0.80 -0.27
CA ALA A 28 6.11 0.72 -1.08
C ALA A 28 4.96 1.53 -0.47
N ALA A 29 4.78 1.50 0.86
CA ALA A 29 3.78 2.31 1.56
C ALA A 29 4.05 3.81 1.39
N LEU A 30 5.31 4.24 1.58
CA LEU A 30 5.71 5.63 1.37
C LEU A 30 5.36 6.13 -0.04
N PHE A 31 5.78 5.39 -1.08
CA PHE A 31 5.48 5.78 -2.46
C PHE A 31 3.99 5.70 -2.79
N THR A 32 3.30 4.70 -2.25
CA THR A 32 1.85 4.56 -2.42
C THR A 32 1.11 5.77 -1.85
N VAL A 33 1.48 6.24 -0.66
CA VAL A 33 0.88 7.43 -0.04
C VAL A 33 1.26 8.70 -0.81
N LEU A 34 2.54 8.86 -1.17
CA LEU A 34 3.03 10.03 -1.91
C LEU A 34 2.34 10.21 -3.27
N ILE A 35 2.01 9.13 -3.96
CA ILE A 35 1.33 9.17 -5.27
C ILE A 35 -0.19 9.14 -5.08
N GLY A 36 -0.68 8.28 -4.22
CA GLY A 36 -2.10 8.01 -4.05
C GLY A 36 -2.87 9.13 -3.37
N LEU A 37 -2.26 9.80 -2.35
CA LEU A 37 -2.91 10.92 -1.66
C LEU A 37 -3.19 12.10 -2.62
N PRO A 38 -2.21 12.65 -3.35
CA PRO A 38 -2.48 13.71 -4.32
C PRO A 38 -3.45 13.30 -5.42
N THR A 39 -3.36 12.05 -5.87
CA THR A 39 -4.26 11.52 -6.90
C THR A 39 -5.70 11.41 -6.40
N GLY A 40 -5.92 10.96 -5.16
CA GLY A 40 -7.24 10.90 -4.53
C GLY A 40 -7.83 12.30 -4.30
N VAL A 41 -7.02 13.25 -3.82
CA VAL A 41 -7.42 14.67 -3.72
C VAL A 41 -7.82 15.21 -5.08
N LEU A 42 -7.03 14.96 -6.12
CA LEU A 42 -7.31 15.42 -7.48
C LEU A 42 -8.61 14.81 -8.03
N LEU A 43 -8.86 13.51 -7.77
CA LEU A 43 -10.13 12.87 -8.13
C LEU A 43 -11.32 13.55 -7.46
N PHE A 44 -11.21 13.87 -6.17
CA PHE A 44 -12.29 14.51 -5.42
C PHE A 44 -12.59 15.92 -5.95
N ILE A 45 -11.58 16.79 -6.08
CA ILE A 45 -11.79 18.19 -6.47
C ILE A 45 -12.17 18.37 -7.94
N SER A 46 -11.76 17.44 -8.83
CA SER A 46 -11.98 17.52 -10.28
C SER A 46 -13.33 16.99 -10.76
N ARG A 47 -14.17 16.49 -9.85
CA ARG A 47 -15.55 16.04 -10.18
C ARG A 47 -16.35 17.15 -10.88
N ALA A 48 -17.38 16.78 -11.62
CA ALA A 48 -18.22 17.76 -12.37
C ALA A 48 -18.80 18.87 -11.47
N ASN A 49 -19.16 18.53 -10.22
CA ASN A 49 -19.66 19.45 -9.21
C ASN A 49 -18.63 19.68 -8.09
N GLY A 50 -17.33 19.47 -8.36
CA GLY A 50 -16.26 19.61 -7.39
C GLY A 50 -15.74 21.05 -7.28
N LEU A 51 -14.71 21.22 -6.44
CA LEU A 51 -14.11 22.54 -6.16
C LEU A 51 -13.31 23.13 -7.35
N ALA A 52 -12.80 22.29 -8.25
CA ALA A 52 -12.08 22.66 -9.47
C ALA A 52 -12.48 21.73 -10.62
N PRO A 53 -13.67 21.91 -11.22
CA PRO A 53 -14.25 20.96 -12.16
C PRO A 53 -13.38 20.74 -13.39
N MET A 54 -12.91 19.52 -13.58
CA MET A 54 -12.15 19.05 -14.75
C MET A 54 -12.66 17.68 -15.18
N PRO A 55 -13.89 17.57 -15.74
CA PRO A 55 -14.57 16.30 -15.93
C PRO A 55 -13.81 15.32 -16.82
N LYS A 56 -13.09 15.80 -17.83
CA LYS A 56 -12.26 14.95 -18.70
C LYS A 56 -11.08 14.34 -17.97
N LEU A 57 -10.39 15.12 -17.13
CA LEU A 57 -9.29 14.65 -16.30
C LEU A 57 -9.79 13.66 -15.25
N ASN A 58 -10.90 13.97 -14.58
CA ASN A 58 -11.54 13.09 -13.60
C ASN A 58 -11.91 11.74 -14.22
N ALA A 59 -12.53 11.74 -15.40
CA ALA A 59 -12.89 10.51 -16.10
C ALA A 59 -11.65 9.67 -16.47
N LEU A 60 -10.58 10.32 -16.96
CA LEU A 60 -9.33 9.63 -17.31
C LEU A 60 -8.65 9.02 -16.07
N LEU A 61 -8.46 9.81 -15.00
CA LEU A 61 -7.88 9.32 -13.76
C LEU A 61 -8.73 8.21 -13.12
N GLY A 62 -10.04 8.40 -13.10
CA GLY A 62 -10.98 7.39 -12.60
C GLY A 62 -10.89 6.07 -13.38
N ALA A 63 -10.76 6.15 -14.72
CA ALA A 63 -10.58 4.97 -15.56
C ALA A 63 -9.26 4.25 -15.26
N VAL A 64 -8.13 4.99 -15.17
CA VAL A 64 -6.80 4.42 -14.84
C VAL A 64 -6.84 3.72 -13.48
N ILE A 65 -7.41 4.36 -12.48
CA ILE A 65 -7.53 3.80 -11.13
C ILE A 65 -8.42 2.57 -11.10
N ASN A 66 -9.55 2.60 -11.80
CA ASN A 66 -10.45 1.44 -11.87
C ASN A 66 -9.81 0.25 -12.59
N ILE A 67 -9.08 0.48 -13.68
CA ILE A 67 -8.33 -0.56 -14.38
C ILE A 67 -7.24 -1.13 -13.46
N GLY A 68 -6.45 -0.28 -12.79
CA GLY A 68 -5.40 -0.73 -11.86
C GLY A 68 -5.93 -1.62 -10.74
N ARG A 69 -7.12 -1.30 -10.22
CA ARG A 69 -7.79 -2.11 -9.18
C ARG A 69 -8.46 -3.39 -9.69
N SER A 70 -8.72 -3.48 -10.98
CA SER A 70 -9.39 -4.64 -11.58
C SER A 70 -8.42 -5.79 -11.90
N LEU A 71 -7.12 -5.52 -11.93
CA LEU A 71 -6.12 -6.53 -12.28
C LEU A 71 -5.75 -7.37 -11.05
N PRO A 72 -5.74 -8.72 -11.17
CA PRO A 72 -5.16 -9.56 -10.13
C PRO A 72 -3.69 -9.19 -9.92
N PHE A 73 -3.27 -8.98 -8.65
CA PHE A 73 -1.93 -8.48 -8.35
C PHE A 73 -0.82 -9.33 -8.95
N ILE A 74 -0.95 -10.68 -8.92
CA ILE A 74 0.04 -11.59 -9.51
C ILE A 74 0.23 -11.38 -11.01
N VAL A 75 -0.86 -11.06 -11.73
CA VAL A 75 -0.82 -10.77 -13.17
C VAL A 75 -0.14 -9.43 -13.41
N LEU A 76 -0.50 -8.40 -12.63
CA LEU A 76 0.12 -7.08 -12.69
C LEU A 76 1.63 -7.16 -12.42
N LEU A 77 2.01 -7.92 -11.42
CA LEU A 77 3.40 -8.12 -11.01
C LEU A 77 4.24 -8.71 -12.15
N ILE A 78 3.73 -9.73 -12.86
CA ILE A 78 4.40 -10.32 -14.03
C ILE A 78 4.43 -9.34 -15.21
N ALA A 79 3.34 -8.64 -15.47
CA ALA A 79 3.25 -7.67 -16.55
C ALA A 79 4.23 -6.49 -16.36
N LEU A 80 4.54 -6.12 -15.11
CA LEU A 80 5.46 -5.05 -14.78
C LEU A 80 6.94 -5.46 -14.76
N ILE A 81 7.29 -6.72 -15.03
CA ILE A 81 8.69 -7.18 -15.06
C ILE A 81 9.57 -6.31 -15.98
N PRO A 82 9.19 -6.02 -17.26
CA PRO A 82 10.02 -5.17 -18.13
C PRO A 82 10.17 -3.76 -17.59
N PHE A 83 9.11 -3.19 -17.03
CA PHE A 83 9.11 -1.85 -16.45
C PHE A 83 9.98 -1.77 -15.19
N THR A 84 9.87 -2.76 -14.31
CA THR A 84 10.72 -2.88 -13.12
C THR A 84 12.19 -2.93 -13.49
N ARG A 85 12.54 -3.74 -14.48
CA ARG A 85 13.92 -3.85 -14.98
C ARG A 85 14.44 -2.54 -15.54
N LEU A 86 13.59 -1.74 -16.19
CA LEU A 86 13.97 -0.43 -16.72
C LEU A 86 14.30 0.57 -15.59
N ILE A 87 13.56 0.53 -14.48
CA ILE A 87 13.73 1.48 -13.36
C ILE A 87 14.88 1.05 -12.44
N VAL A 88 14.93 -0.24 -12.06
CA VAL A 88 15.83 -0.74 -11.01
C VAL A 88 17.06 -1.44 -11.59
N GLY A 89 17.04 -1.82 -12.86
CA GLY A 89 18.11 -2.58 -13.52
C GLY A 89 18.03 -4.10 -13.28
N THR A 90 17.22 -4.56 -12.34
CA THR A 90 16.96 -5.97 -12.03
C THR A 90 15.47 -6.23 -11.84
N THR A 91 15.09 -7.51 -11.87
CA THR A 91 13.72 -7.95 -11.59
C THR A 91 13.62 -8.81 -10.32
N LEU A 92 14.77 -9.05 -9.67
CA LEU A 92 14.88 -9.91 -8.49
C LEU A 92 15.25 -9.07 -7.26
N GLY A 93 14.82 -9.54 -6.11
CA GLY A 93 15.12 -8.95 -4.80
C GLY A 93 14.09 -7.92 -4.34
N SER A 94 14.19 -7.56 -3.06
CA SER A 94 13.23 -6.70 -2.35
C SER A 94 13.14 -5.29 -2.94
N THR A 95 14.24 -4.72 -3.42
CA THR A 95 14.25 -3.41 -4.09
C THR A 95 13.48 -3.41 -5.41
N ALA A 96 13.63 -4.46 -6.22
CA ALA A 96 12.88 -4.59 -7.47
C ALA A 96 11.38 -4.73 -7.22
N ALA A 97 11.00 -5.51 -6.20
CA ALA A 97 9.61 -5.76 -5.85
C ALA A 97 8.85 -4.50 -5.39
N ILE A 98 9.55 -3.46 -4.89
CA ILE A 98 8.91 -2.18 -4.48
C ILE A 98 8.11 -1.58 -5.63
N VAL A 99 8.62 -1.62 -6.87
CA VAL A 99 7.97 -1.00 -8.05
C VAL A 99 6.59 -1.58 -8.31
N PRO A 100 6.42 -2.88 -8.58
CA PRO A 100 5.10 -3.45 -8.86
C PRO A 100 4.18 -3.43 -7.64
N VAL A 101 4.72 -3.56 -6.42
CA VAL A 101 3.93 -3.50 -5.18
C VAL A 101 3.32 -2.09 -5.02
N THR A 102 4.10 -1.03 -5.26
CA THR A 102 3.61 0.35 -5.24
C THR A 102 2.56 0.59 -6.33
N ILE A 103 2.83 0.19 -7.58
CA ILE A 103 1.91 0.38 -8.71
C ILE A 103 0.60 -0.37 -8.48
N GLY A 104 0.63 -1.54 -7.86
CA GLY A 104 -0.57 -2.30 -7.51
C GLY A 104 -1.40 -1.67 -6.40
N ALA A 105 -0.76 -0.98 -5.46
CA ALA A 105 -1.41 -0.45 -4.27
C ALA A 105 -1.92 0.99 -4.43
N PHE A 106 -1.21 1.87 -5.18
CA PHE A 106 -1.57 3.28 -5.24
C PHE A 106 -3.01 3.55 -5.76
N PRO A 107 -3.58 2.78 -6.72
CA PRO A 107 -4.95 3.01 -7.17
C PRO A 107 -5.97 2.73 -6.07
N PHE A 108 -5.69 1.74 -5.23
CA PHE A 108 -6.53 1.42 -4.08
C PHE A 108 -6.49 2.57 -3.06
N PHE A 109 -5.29 3.05 -2.69
CA PHE A 109 -5.14 4.14 -1.73
C PHE A 109 -5.70 5.47 -2.27
N ALA A 110 -5.54 5.77 -3.57
CA ALA A 110 -6.14 6.95 -4.19
C ALA A 110 -7.67 6.96 -4.06
N ARG A 111 -8.31 5.81 -4.24
CA ARG A 111 -9.77 5.68 -4.06
C ARG A 111 -10.17 5.77 -2.59
N LEU A 112 -9.39 5.20 -1.67
CA LEU A 112 -9.62 5.38 -0.22
C LEU A 112 -9.54 6.86 0.16
N THR A 113 -8.55 7.58 -0.37
CA THR A 113 -8.41 9.02 -0.15
C THR A 113 -9.62 9.79 -0.66
N GLU A 114 -10.06 9.52 -1.89
CA GLU A 114 -11.25 10.16 -2.45
C GLU A 114 -12.49 9.93 -1.59
N ASN A 115 -12.70 8.69 -1.11
CA ASN A 115 -13.82 8.35 -0.24
C ASN A 115 -13.71 9.05 1.13
N ALA A 116 -12.52 9.10 1.72
CA ALA A 116 -12.30 9.80 2.99
C ALA A 116 -12.61 11.30 2.91
N LEU A 117 -12.30 11.94 1.78
CA LEU A 117 -12.62 13.34 1.54
C LEU A 117 -14.12 13.58 1.30
N ASP A 118 -14.81 12.57 0.79
CA ASP A 118 -16.28 12.63 0.55
C ASP A 118 -17.11 12.60 1.84
N GLU A 119 -16.51 12.11 2.95
CA GLU A 119 -17.11 12.08 4.29
C GLU A 119 -17.08 13.45 5.00
N VAL A 120 -16.28 14.39 4.49
CA VAL A 120 -16.13 15.71 5.11
C VAL A 120 -17.40 16.55 4.90
N ASP A 121 -17.87 17.18 5.99
CA ASP A 121 -19.08 18.04 5.95
C ASP A 121 -18.94 19.19 4.96
N TYR A 122 -19.86 19.26 4.00
CA TYR A 122 -19.87 20.27 2.97
C TYR A 122 -20.04 21.70 3.54
N GLY A 123 -20.73 21.86 4.68
CA GLY A 123 -20.88 23.15 5.35
C GLY A 123 -19.54 23.79 5.75
N ARG A 124 -18.53 22.99 6.09
CA ARG A 124 -17.17 23.48 6.39
C ARG A 124 -16.46 23.99 5.14
N ILE A 125 -16.65 23.31 4.01
CA ILE A 125 -16.13 23.72 2.71
C ILE A 125 -16.76 25.06 2.32
N GLU A 126 -18.09 25.17 2.42
CA GLU A 126 -18.86 26.36 2.09
C GLU A 126 -18.49 27.55 2.98
N ALA A 127 -18.26 27.33 4.28
CA ALA A 127 -17.80 28.37 5.20
C ALA A 127 -16.46 29.00 4.74
N ILE A 128 -15.49 28.18 4.35
CA ILE A 128 -14.18 28.67 3.87
C ILE A 128 -14.34 29.47 2.58
N LEU A 129 -15.16 28.98 1.64
CA LEU A 129 -15.40 29.65 0.37
C LEU A 129 -16.13 30.99 0.58
N SER A 130 -17.12 31.04 1.49
CA SER A 130 -17.87 32.27 1.84
C SER A 130 -16.99 33.33 2.47
N MET A 131 -15.91 32.94 3.17
CA MET A 131 -14.91 33.86 3.71
C MET A 131 -13.84 34.29 2.68
N GLY A 132 -14.03 33.96 1.39
CA GLY A 132 -13.09 34.32 0.31
C GLY A 132 -11.88 33.33 0.21
N GLY A 133 -11.98 32.18 0.83
CA GLY A 133 -10.96 31.11 0.69
C GLY A 133 -10.95 30.53 -0.72
N ASN A 134 -9.79 30.04 -1.15
CA ASN A 134 -9.59 29.33 -2.42
C ASN A 134 -9.54 27.82 -2.21
N VAL A 135 -9.44 27.05 -3.30
CA VAL A 135 -9.39 25.58 -3.28
C VAL A 135 -8.26 25.03 -2.39
N TRP A 136 -7.09 25.67 -2.37
CA TRP A 136 -5.98 25.27 -1.51
C TRP A 136 -6.30 25.47 -0.02
N HIS A 137 -6.99 26.56 0.33
CA HIS A 137 -7.46 26.76 1.71
C HIS A 137 -8.44 25.64 2.12
N VAL A 138 -9.35 25.25 1.22
CA VAL A 138 -10.28 24.14 1.49
C VAL A 138 -9.51 22.82 1.70
N ILE A 139 -8.55 22.49 0.81
CA ILE A 139 -7.78 21.25 0.89
C ILE A 139 -7.01 21.17 2.22
N PHE A 140 -6.22 22.20 2.55
CA PHE A 140 -5.29 22.12 3.67
C PHE A 140 -5.90 22.50 5.03
N LYS A 141 -6.99 23.27 5.07
CA LYS A 141 -7.62 23.73 6.32
C LYS A 141 -8.91 22.99 6.68
N SER A 142 -9.54 22.30 5.74
CA SER A 142 -10.75 21.51 5.98
C SER A 142 -10.58 20.05 5.57
N LEU A 143 -10.43 19.78 4.27
CA LEU A 143 -10.49 18.41 3.74
C LEU A 143 -9.47 17.49 4.39
N LEU A 144 -8.18 17.80 4.32
CA LEU A 144 -7.13 16.92 4.86
C LEU A 144 -7.16 16.82 6.39
N PRO A 145 -7.32 17.89 7.18
CA PRO A 145 -7.42 17.79 8.63
C PRO A 145 -8.63 17.01 9.11
N GLU A 146 -9.80 17.22 8.50
CA GLU A 146 -11.03 16.53 8.88
C GLU A 146 -11.01 15.04 8.48
N ALA A 147 -10.51 14.74 7.29
CA ALA A 147 -10.39 13.37 6.81
C ALA A 147 -9.22 12.60 7.45
N LEU A 148 -8.37 13.25 8.26
CA LEU A 148 -7.14 12.64 8.78
C LEU A 148 -7.35 11.31 9.50
N PRO A 149 -8.36 11.11 10.39
CA PRO A 149 -8.61 9.82 11.02
C PRO A 149 -8.94 8.72 9.99
N THR A 150 -9.81 9.02 9.03
CA THR A 150 -10.19 8.07 7.96
C THR A 150 -9.01 7.78 7.03
N LEU A 151 -8.18 8.78 6.72
CA LEU A 151 -6.96 8.61 5.93
C LEU A 151 -5.94 7.71 6.64
N LEU A 152 -5.76 7.86 7.96
CA LEU A 152 -4.87 6.99 8.74
C LEU A 152 -5.38 5.55 8.81
N ALA A 153 -6.68 5.35 8.96
CA ALA A 153 -7.28 4.03 8.83
C ALA A 153 -7.03 3.44 7.42
N GLY A 154 -7.17 4.25 6.37
CA GLY A 154 -6.87 3.88 4.99
C GLY A 154 -5.40 3.51 4.77
N ILE A 155 -4.45 4.25 5.36
CA ILE A 155 -3.01 3.93 5.33
C ILE A 155 -2.76 2.59 6.02
N THR A 156 -3.36 2.36 7.19
CA THR A 156 -3.23 1.10 7.93
C THR A 156 -3.69 -0.09 7.09
N LEU A 157 -4.88 -0.01 6.49
CA LEU A 157 -5.41 -1.04 5.59
C LEU A 157 -4.50 -1.26 4.38
N THR A 158 -3.94 -0.18 3.83
CA THR A 158 -3.02 -0.25 2.70
C THR A 158 -1.73 -0.97 3.08
N ILE A 159 -1.14 -0.70 4.24
CA ILE A 159 0.06 -1.39 4.72
C ILE A 159 -0.21 -2.88 4.92
N VAL A 160 -1.35 -3.25 5.51
CA VAL A 160 -1.76 -4.67 5.64
C VAL A 160 -1.87 -5.34 4.27
N MET A 161 -2.47 -4.67 3.29
CA MET A 161 -2.55 -5.17 1.91
C MET A 161 -1.15 -5.31 1.27
N LEU A 162 -0.25 -4.35 1.50
CA LEU A 162 1.13 -4.37 0.99
C LEU A 162 1.94 -5.55 1.56
N ILE A 163 1.73 -5.95 2.83
CA ILE A 163 2.32 -7.17 3.40
C ILE A 163 1.84 -8.40 2.60
N GLY A 164 0.56 -8.47 2.25
CA GLY A 164 0.04 -9.52 1.37
C GLY A 164 0.67 -9.50 -0.03
N PHE A 165 0.81 -8.32 -0.64
CA PHE A 165 1.45 -8.16 -1.95
C PHE A 165 2.95 -8.52 -1.92
N SER A 166 3.66 -8.15 -0.85
CA SER A 166 5.06 -8.54 -0.66
C SER A 166 5.24 -10.05 -0.61
N SER A 167 4.31 -10.75 0.03
CA SER A 167 4.31 -12.21 0.07
C SER A 167 4.08 -12.83 -1.32
N MET A 168 3.22 -12.24 -2.15
CA MET A 168 3.03 -12.66 -3.54
C MET A 168 4.25 -12.34 -4.42
N ALA A 169 4.94 -11.22 -4.17
CA ALA A 169 6.18 -10.86 -4.87
C ALA A 169 7.29 -11.91 -4.63
N GLY A 170 7.26 -12.60 -3.50
CA GLY A 170 8.14 -13.74 -3.21
C GLY A 170 8.07 -14.86 -4.27
N VAL A 171 6.93 -15.07 -4.93
CA VAL A 171 6.77 -16.08 -6.00
C VAL A 171 7.73 -15.85 -7.17
N ILE A 172 8.03 -14.60 -7.48
CA ILE A 172 8.92 -14.21 -8.58
C ILE A 172 10.33 -13.83 -8.11
N GLY A 173 10.68 -14.19 -6.87
CA GLY A 173 12.00 -13.90 -6.31
C GLY A 173 12.15 -12.47 -5.79
N GLY A 174 11.06 -11.86 -5.33
CA GLY A 174 11.03 -10.54 -4.71
C GLY A 174 11.67 -10.48 -3.32
N GLY A 175 12.17 -11.59 -2.78
CA GLY A 175 12.75 -11.63 -1.44
C GLY A 175 11.70 -11.58 -0.31
N GLY A 176 12.19 -11.41 0.91
CA GLY A 176 11.36 -11.30 2.11
C GLY A 176 10.76 -12.62 2.60
N LEU A 177 9.85 -12.53 3.56
CA LEU A 177 9.20 -13.69 4.20
C LEU A 177 8.40 -14.53 3.19
N GLY A 178 7.76 -13.87 2.20
CA GLY A 178 7.00 -14.58 1.17
C GLY A 178 7.87 -15.49 0.31
N ASP A 179 9.05 -15.04 -0.08
CA ASP A 179 10.02 -15.84 -0.82
C ASP A 179 10.54 -17.03 0.02
N LEU A 180 10.80 -16.80 1.31
CA LEU A 180 11.18 -17.87 2.24
C LEU A 180 10.09 -18.91 2.38
N ALA A 181 8.84 -18.51 2.55
CA ALA A 181 7.70 -19.42 2.63
C ALA A 181 7.59 -20.30 1.38
N ILE A 182 7.85 -19.75 0.20
CA ILE A 182 7.75 -20.48 -1.06
C ILE A 182 8.97 -21.36 -1.29
N ARG A 183 10.18 -20.80 -1.25
CA ARG A 183 11.43 -21.55 -1.55
C ARG A 183 11.75 -22.62 -0.54
N TYR A 184 11.65 -22.31 0.74
CA TYR A 184 12.01 -23.26 1.80
C TYR A 184 10.79 -23.99 2.33
N GLY A 185 9.70 -23.27 2.61
CA GLY A 185 8.49 -23.87 3.17
C GLY A 185 7.79 -24.80 2.20
N TYR A 186 7.41 -24.29 1.03
CA TYR A 186 6.62 -25.04 0.06
C TYR A 186 7.46 -25.95 -0.84
N GLN A 187 8.49 -25.43 -1.53
CA GLN A 187 9.26 -26.21 -2.50
C GLN A 187 10.18 -27.24 -1.87
N ARG A 188 10.76 -26.94 -0.69
CA ARG A 188 11.65 -27.84 0.05
C ARG A 188 10.93 -28.59 1.17
N PHE A 189 9.62 -28.38 1.33
CA PHE A 189 8.80 -29.02 2.37
C PHE A 189 9.32 -28.83 3.79
N ASN A 190 9.95 -27.66 4.07
CA ASN A 190 10.43 -27.32 5.41
C ASN A 190 9.31 -26.66 6.21
N ASN A 191 8.65 -27.44 7.05
CA ASN A 191 7.53 -26.98 7.85
C ASN A 191 7.94 -25.95 8.91
N GLU A 192 9.17 -25.99 9.41
CA GLU A 192 9.67 -25.05 10.43
C GLU A 192 9.78 -23.64 9.84
N VAL A 193 10.37 -23.51 8.66
CA VAL A 193 10.43 -22.22 7.93
C VAL A 193 9.03 -21.75 7.57
N MET A 194 8.15 -22.63 7.07
CA MET A 194 6.78 -22.27 6.74
C MET A 194 6.04 -21.71 7.95
N PHE A 195 6.09 -22.42 9.07
CA PHE A 195 5.41 -22.01 10.30
C PHE A 195 6.00 -20.72 10.87
N GLY A 196 7.33 -20.58 10.88
CA GLY A 196 8.02 -19.37 11.31
C GLY A 196 7.64 -18.15 10.49
N THR A 197 7.64 -18.25 9.15
CA THR A 197 7.25 -17.17 8.25
C THR A 197 5.79 -16.74 8.43
N VAL A 198 4.86 -17.71 8.57
CA VAL A 198 3.44 -17.42 8.80
C VAL A 198 3.24 -16.71 10.13
N LEU A 199 3.87 -17.17 11.21
CA LEU A 199 3.77 -16.53 12.53
C LEU A 199 4.27 -15.07 12.49
N ILE A 200 5.42 -14.82 11.84
CA ILE A 200 5.97 -13.47 11.73
C ILE A 200 5.05 -12.57 10.89
N LEU A 201 4.54 -13.06 9.75
CA LEU A 201 3.61 -12.30 8.92
C LEU A 201 2.34 -11.93 9.69
N VAL A 202 1.76 -12.87 10.45
CA VAL A 202 0.60 -12.60 11.31
C VAL A 202 0.94 -11.56 12.37
N ALA A 203 2.09 -11.69 13.04
CA ALA A 203 2.54 -10.71 14.04
C ALA A 203 2.75 -9.32 13.44
N MET A 204 3.32 -9.21 12.24
CA MET A 204 3.49 -7.95 11.52
C MET A 204 2.14 -7.30 11.20
N VAL A 205 1.19 -8.05 10.63
CA VAL A 205 -0.15 -7.55 10.31
C VAL A 205 -0.86 -7.08 11.57
N GLN A 206 -0.85 -7.88 12.65
CA GLN A 206 -1.46 -7.50 13.93
C GLN A 206 -0.78 -6.27 14.54
N GLY A 207 0.54 -6.18 14.46
CA GLY A 207 1.30 -5.02 14.94
C GLY A 207 0.91 -3.74 14.21
N VAL A 208 0.83 -3.78 12.88
CA VAL A 208 0.38 -2.65 12.04
C VAL A 208 -1.06 -2.26 12.37
N GLN A 209 -1.97 -3.24 12.47
CA GLN A 209 -3.37 -3.00 12.80
C GLN A 209 -3.52 -2.32 14.17
N MET A 210 -2.87 -2.87 15.21
CA MET A 210 -2.93 -2.29 16.56
C MET A 210 -2.32 -0.89 16.62
N ALA A 211 -1.24 -0.62 15.89
CA ALA A 211 -0.64 0.70 15.83
C ALA A 211 -1.57 1.70 15.13
N GLY A 212 -2.14 1.32 13.99
CA GLY A 212 -3.11 2.13 13.25
C GLY A 212 -4.35 2.47 14.07
N ASP A 213 -4.96 1.46 14.71
CA ASP A 213 -6.14 1.65 15.56
C ASP A 213 -5.87 2.58 16.75
N ARG A 214 -4.65 2.53 17.33
CA ARG A 214 -4.26 3.46 18.40
C ARG A 214 -4.11 4.89 17.88
N LEU A 215 -3.47 5.06 16.71
CA LEU A 215 -3.31 6.38 16.08
C LEU A 215 -4.67 7.00 15.75
N VAL A 216 -5.58 6.26 15.13
CA VAL A 216 -6.92 6.75 14.79
C VAL A 216 -7.67 7.17 16.06
N ARG A 217 -7.66 6.34 17.12
CA ARG A 217 -8.32 6.67 18.40
C ARG A 217 -7.72 7.88 19.12
N SER A 218 -6.47 8.20 18.88
CA SER A 218 -5.85 9.40 19.49
C SER A 218 -6.24 10.71 18.81
N LEU A 219 -6.89 10.64 17.63
CA LEU A 219 -7.30 11.80 16.83
C LEU A 219 -8.82 11.98 16.75
N ALA A 220 -9.57 10.95 17.15
CA ALA A 220 -11.03 10.98 17.26
C ALA A 220 -11.46 11.46 18.64
#